data_c91c7347aa9ec1a8b05964977f672dfc
#
_entry.id   c91c7347aa9ec1a8b05964977f672dfc
#
_cell.length_a   1.000
_cell.length_b   1.000
_cell.length_c   1.000
_cell.angle_alpha   90.00
_cell.angle_beta   90.00
_cell.angle_gamma   90.00
#
_symmetry.space_group_name_H-M   'P 1'
#
loop_
_entity.id
_entity.type
_entity.pdbx_description
1 polymer ?
#
loop_
_entity_poly.entity_id
_entity_poly.type
_entity_poly.pdbx_seq_one_letter_code
_entity_poly.pdbx_strand_id
1 'polypeptide(L)'
;MANFLYIDNSNLWIEGMHVAAVQRGLVRDIGTAHHENICDYSWKLDFAKLFEFAGGEPSKVARAVLVGSRVAQNGSLWNAARRSGFEVIVHDRSANNREKKIDTEIVASMIADSYEHLRQGDEITLVAGDKDYVPAVARLVMRRIPVHVVFWDHAAQELKNLCSKFVSLNPYVNLLGRQATA
;
A
#
# COMPACT_ATOMS: atom_id res chain seq x y z
N MET A 1 5.42 -20.19 -8.03
CA MET A 1 4.50 -19.04 -7.93
C MET A 1 5.18 -17.99 -7.09
N ALA A 2 5.55 -16.90 -7.72
CA ALA A 2 6.21 -15.78 -7.06
C ALA A 2 5.23 -14.61 -6.92
N ASN A 3 5.40 -13.79 -5.89
CA ASN A 3 4.60 -12.59 -5.64
C ASN A 3 5.43 -11.34 -5.95
N PHE A 4 4.83 -10.41 -6.66
CA PHE A 4 5.36 -9.08 -6.94
C PHE A 4 4.54 -8.06 -6.14
N LEU A 5 5.14 -7.45 -5.14
CA LEU A 5 4.47 -6.61 -4.16
C LEU A 5 4.72 -5.12 -4.45
N TYR A 6 3.65 -4.33 -4.54
CA TYR A 6 3.71 -2.88 -4.78
C TYR A 6 2.91 -2.13 -3.74
N ILE A 7 3.51 -1.13 -3.13
CA ILE A 7 2.91 -0.39 -2.02
C ILE A 7 2.90 1.12 -2.28
N ASP A 8 1.71 1.70 -2.27
CA ASP A 8 1.53 3.15 -2.10
C ASP A 8 1.61 3.50 -0.62
N ASN A 9 2.80 3.89 -0.18
CA ASN A 9 3.04 4.17 1.22
C ASN A 9 2.26 5.39 1.72
N SER A 10 2.07 6.41 0.88
CA SER A 10 1.38 7.63 1.29
C SER A 10 -0.09 7.36 1.55
N ASN A 11 -0.75 6.69 0.61
CA ASN A 11 -2.14 6.31 0.71
C ASN A 11 -2.36 5.34 1.89
N LEU A 12 -1.57 4.28 1.98
CA LEU A 12 -1.66 3.28 3.04
C LEU A 12 -1.49 3.89 4.45
N TRP A 13 -0.48 4.76 4.63
CA TRP A 13 -0.16 5.29 5.95
C TRP A 13 -1.18 6.30 6.44
N ILE A 14 -1.58 7.25 5.58
CA ILE A 14 -2.56 8.28 5.94
C ILE A 14 -3.89 7.62 6.30
N GLU A 15 -4.36 6.72 5.45
CA GLU A 15 -5.61 5.99 5.70
C GLU A 15 -5.53 5.09 6.93
N GLY A 16 -4.37 4.49 7.19
CA GLY A 16 -4.12 3.72 8.40
C GLY A 16 -4.23 4.54 9.69
N MET A 17 -3.79 5.81 9.69
CA MET A 17 -3.97 6.71 10.82
C MET A 17 -5.45 7.08 11.05
N HIS A 18 -6.26 7.22 9.99
CA HIS A 18 -7.70 7.43 10.12
C HIS A 18 -8.39 6.19 10.70
N VAL A 19 -8.08 5.00 10.18
CA VAL A 19 -8.63 3.72 10.69
C VAL A 19 -8.23 3.49 12.16
N ALA A 20 -6.98 3.78 12.52
CA ALA A 20 -6.50 3.68 13.91
C ALA A 20 -7.24 4.66 14.83
N ALA A 21 -7.55 5.88 14.37
CA ALA A 21 -8.34 6.85 15.13
C ALA A 21 -9.75 6.33 15.42
N VAL A 22 -10.41 5.71 14.44
CA VAL A 22 -11.73 5.07 14.64
C VAL A 22 -11.63 3.93 15.65
N GLN A 23 -10.64 3.05 15.51
CA GLN A 23 -10.48 1.90 16.39
C GLN A 23 -10.19 2.30 17.85
N ARG A 24 -9.47 3.41 18.06
CA ARG A 24 -9.21 3.96 19.38
C ARG A 24 -10.38 4.79 19.96
N GLY A 25 -11.46 4.95 19.21
CA GLY A 25 -12.60 5.75 19.63
C GLY A 25 -12.36 7.26 19.66
N LEU A 26 -11.33 7.75 18.96
CA LEU A 26 -11.08 9.18 18.79
C LEU A 26 -12.14 9.83 17.89
N VAL A 27 -12.74 9.05 17.03
CA VAL A 27 -13.83 9.44 16.13
C VAL A 27 -14.76 8.25 15.93
N ARG A 28 -16.03 8.49 15.60
CA ARG A 28 -17.07 7.45 15.53
C ARG A 28 -16.96 6.53 14.32
N ASP A 29 -16.55 7.06 13.18
CA ASP A 29 -16.49 6.35 11.89
C ASP A 29 -15.48 6.96 10.93
N ILE A 30 -15.13 6.22 9.87
CA ILE A 30 -14.13 6.61 8.88
C ILE A 30 -14.55 7.84 8.07
N GLY A 31 -15.84 8.01 7.78
CA GLY A 31 -16.36 9.18 7.05
C GLY A 31 -16.14 10.46 7.84
N THR A 32 -16.40 10.43 9.14
CA THR A 32 -16.13 11.54 10.05
C THR A 32 -14.62 11.79 10.18
N ALA A 33 -13.79 10.72 10.27
CA ALA A 33 -12.34 10.84 10.31
C ALA A 33 -11.80 11.61 9.10
N HIS A 34 -12.28 11.29 7.91
CA HIS A 34 -11.89 11.99 6.68
C HIS A 34 -12.40 13.43 6.65
N HIS A 35 -13.69 13.65 6.95
CA HIS A 35 -14.31 14.97 6.89
C HIS A 35 -13.63 15.98 7.83
N GLU A 36 -13.30 15.53 9.03
CA GLU A 36 -12.69 16.35 10.09
C GLU A 36 -11.16 16.22 10.15
N ASN A 37 -10.56 15.42 9.26
CA ASN A 37 -9.13 15.12 9.19
C ASN A 37 -8.56 14.62 10.54
N ILE A 38 -9.29 13.71 11.20
CA ILE A 38 -8.88 13.13 12.49
C ILE A 38 -8.00 11.91 12.25
N CYS A 39 -6.76 11.98 12.72
CA CYS A 39 -5.74 10.94 12.61
C CYS A 39 -5.22 10.50 13.97
N ASP A 40 -4.95 9.22 14.15
CA ASP A 40 -4.11 8.77 15.26
C ASP A 40 -2.63 8.89 14.88
N TYR A 41 -2.01 9.99 15.21
CA TYR A 41 -0.59 10.24 14.94
C TYR A 41 0.37 9.38 15.75
N SER A 42 -0.12 8.67 16.77
CA SER A 42 0.68 7.70 17.53
C SER A 42 0.84 6.37 16.81
N TRP A 43 -0.07 6.06 15.88
CA TRP A 43 0.02 4.88 15.04
C TRP A 43 1.13 5.02 14.00
N LYS A 44 2.07 4.09 14.00
CA LYS A 44 3.19 4.07 13.05
C LYS A 44 3.22 2.71 12.35
N LEU A 45 3.28 2.73 11.03
CA LEU A 45 3.33 1.51 10.23
C LEU A 45 4.60 0.70 10.52
N ASP A 46 4.43 -0.60 10.74
CA ASP A 46 5.51 -1.57 10.85
C ASP A 46 5.78 -2.22 9.49
N PHE A 47 6.86 -1.82 8.84
CA PHE A 47 7.20 -2.31 7.51
C PHE A 47 7.52 -3.80 7.45
N ALA A 48 8.11 -4.37 8.50
CA ALA A 48 8.40 -5.80 8.54
C ALA A 48 7.09 -6.61 8.56
N LYS A 49 6.16 -6.22 9.41
CA LYS A 49 4.84 -6.86 9.49
C LYS A 49 4.02 -6.66 8.22
N LEU A 50 4.12 -5.47 7.60
CA LEU A 50 3.49 -5.22 6.31
C LEU A 50 4.06 -6.13 5.22
N PHE A 51 5.40 -6.28 5.17
CA PHE A 51 6.06 -7.16 4.22
C PHE A 51 5.59 -8.61 4.37
N GLU A 52 5.57 -9.13 5.60
CA GLU A 52 5.09 -10.48 5.90
C GLU A 52 3.60 -10.66 5.56
N PHE A 53 2.78 -9.68 5.91
CA PHE A 53 1.33 -9.75 5.69
C PHE A 53 0.96 -9.71 4.20
N ALA A 54 1.50 -8.75 3.46
CA ALA A 54 1.13 -8.52 2.06
C ALA A 54 2.00 -9.32 1.08
N GLY A 55 3.26 -9.55 1.41
CA GLY A 55 4.19 -10.33 0.58
C GLY A 55 4.07 -11.83 0.80
N GLY A 56 3.69 -12.24 2.01
CA GLY A 56 3.67 -13.63 2.41
C GLY A 56 5.07 -14.16 2.75
N GLU A 57 5.34 -15.40 2.38
CA GLU A 57 6.62 -16.04 2.64
C GLU A 57 7.76 -15.34 1.88
N PRO A 58 8.82 -14.85 2.56
CA PRO A 58 9.87 -14.05 1.93
C PRO A 58 10.54 -14.71 0.72
N SER A 59 10.67 -16.04 0.75
CA SER A 59 11.25 -16.82 -0.35
C SER A 59 10.41 -16.80 -1.64
N LYS A 60 9.14 -16.40 -1.53
CA LYS A 60 8.19 -16.29 -2.65
C LYS A 60 8.02 -14.86 -3.16
N VAL A 61 8.57 -13.88 -2.47
CA VAL A 61 8.53 -12.48 -2.93
C VAL A 61 9.67 -12.26 -3.92
N ALA A 62 9.32 -12.16 -5.20
CA ALA A 62 10.30 -11.91 -6.26
C ALA A 62 10.78 -10.45 -6.27
N ARG A 63 9.87 -9.52 -5.99
CA ARG A 63 10.13 -8.08 -5.90
C ARG A 63 9.15 -7.43 -4.95
N ALA A 64 9.61 -6.48 -4.14
CA ALA A 64 8.77 -5.67 -3.26
C ALA A 64 9.12 -4.20 -3.41
N VAL A 65 8.27 -3.42 -4.05
CA VAL A 65 8.45 -1.99 -4.32
C VAL A 65 7.56 -1.18 -3.40
N LEU A 66 8.16 -0.23 -2.70
CA LEU A 66 7.45 0.73 -1.87
C LEU A 66 7.74 2.13 -2.39
N VAL A 67 6.68 2.82 -2.83
CA VAL A 67 6.77 4.17 -3.37
C VAL A 67 6.18 5.16 -2.36
N GLY A 68 6.85 6.26 -2.16
CA GLY A 68 6.38 7.31 -1.27
C GLY A 68 6.95 8.68 -1.59
N SER A 69 6.49 9.70 -0.85
CA SER A 69 6.96 11.07 -1.00
C SER A 69 7.88 11.47 0.14
N ARG A 70 8.98 12.17 -0.18
CA ARG A 70 9.94 12.66 0.81
C ARG A 70 9.33 13.82 1.61
N VAL A 71 9.34 13.66 2.95
CA VAL A 71 9.23 14.77 3.90
C VAL A 71 10.62 15.02 4.46
N ALA A 72 11.03 16.26 4.65
CA ALA A 72 12.40 16.68 4.90
C ALA A 72 13.16 15.98 6.06
N GLN A 73 12.50 15.20 6.90
CA GLN A 73 13.09 14.53 8.06
C GLN A 73 12.93 12.99 8.10
N ASN A 74 12.49 12.34 7.02
CA ASN A 74 12.10 10.92 7.04
C ASN A 74 13.17 9.92 6.55
N GLY A 75 14.46 10.26 6.62
CA GLY A 75 15.53 9.32 6.21
C GLY A 75 15.51 8.00 6.99
N SER A 76 15.20 8.04 8.29
CA SER A 76 15.10 6.85 9.13
C SER A 76 13.93 5.92 8.75
N LEU A 77 12.82 6.50 8.29
CA LEU A 77 11.63 5.78 7.81
C LEU A 77 11.96 4.92 6.59
N TRP A 78 12.55 5.54 5.57
CA TRP A 78 12.92 4.84 4.33
C TRP A 78 13.99 3.78 4.56
N ASN A 79 14.92 4.01 5.50
CA ASN A 79 15.88 3.00 5.91
C ASN A 79 15.22 1.82 6.63
N ALA A 80 14.19 2.05 7.43
CA ALA A 80 13.42 0.98 8.05
C ALA A 80 12.71 0.13 6.99
N ALA A 81 12.08 0.74 5.98
CA ALA A 81 11.44 0.03 4.88
C ALA A 81 12.46 -0.82 4.08
N ARG A 82 13.63 -0.26 3.74
CA ARG A 82 14.69 -1.01 3.05
C ARG A 82 15.18 -2.21 3.86
N ARG A 83 15.38 -2.05 5.19
CA ARG A 83 15.76 -3.16 6.06
C ARG A 83 14.69 -4.26 6.15
N SER A 84 13.44 -3.92 5.89
CA SER A 84 12.33 -4.88 5.82
C SER A 84 12.22 -5.61 4.48
N GLY A 85 13.09 -5.32 3.51
CA GLY A 85 13.14 -6.01 2.21
C GLY A 85 12.54 -5.24 1.04
N PHE A 86 12.11 -3.98 1.23
CA PHE A 86 11.55 -3.17 0.15
C PHE A 86 12.63 -2.47 -0.69
N GLU A 87 12.44 -2.49 -1.99
CA GLU A 87 12.97 -1.49 -2.91
C GLU A 87 12.18 -0.19 -2.70
N VAL A 88 12.84 0.87 -2.25
CA VAL A 88 12.18 2.11 -1.84
C VAL A 88 12.43 3.19 -2.86
N ILE A 89 11.37 3.66 -3.52
CA ILE A 89 11.38 4.77 -4.46
C ILE A 89 10.74 5.99 -3.78
N VAL A 90 11.49 7.09 -3.71
CA VAL A 90 11.04 8.30 -3.01
C VAL A 90 11.03 9.47 -3.97
N HIS A 91 9.86 10.06 -4.16
CA HIS A 91 9.69 11.28 -4.95
C HIS A 91 9.78 12.53 -4.06
N ASP A 92 10.47 13.57 -4.54
CA ASP A 92 10.52 14.84 -3.83
C ASP A 92 9.17 15.55 -3.89
N ARG A 93 8.78 16.14 -2.76
CA ARG A 93 7.53 16.91 -2.66
C ARG A 93 7.64 18.23 -3.42
N SER A 94 7.12 18.29 -4.63
CA SER A 94 6.74 19.58 -5.25
C SER A 94 5.27 19.90 -4.93
N ALA A 95 4.94 21.20 -4.71
CA ALA A 95 3.65 21.61 -4.15
C ALA A 95 2.41 21.20 -4.99
N ASN A 96 2.57 20.91 -6.28
CA ASN A 96 1.45 20.77 -7.21
C ASN A 96 1.25 19.39 -7.86
N ASN A 97 2.05 18.32 -7.56
CA ASN A 97 1.97 17.06 -8.31
C ASN A 97 2.34 15.80 -7.50
N ARG A 98 2.01 15.74 -6.23
CA ARG A 98 2.50 14.72 -5.28
C ARG A 98 1.97 13.31 -5.54
N GLU A 99 0.65 13.19 -5.64
CA GLU A 99 -0.04 11.90 -5.74
C GLU A 99 0.16 11.26 -7.10
N LYS A 100 0.03 12.02 -8.17
CA LYS A 100 0.15 11.53 -9.55
C LYS A 100 1.50 10.87 -9.89
N LYS A 101 2.60 11.23 -9.19
CA LYS A 101 3.90 10.60 -9.43
C LYS A 101 4.02 9.23 -8.77
N ILE A 102 3.41 9.04 -7.60
CA ILE A 102 3.43 7.78 -6.86
C ILE A 102 2.62 6.75 -7.62
N ASP A 103 1.38 7.07 -7.97
CA ASP A 103 0.48 6.17 -8.71
C ASP A 103 1.11 5.79 -10.06
N THR A 104 1.64 6.77 -10.78
CA THR A 104 2.28 6.55 -12.09
C THR A 104 3.50 5.63 -11.96
N GLU A 105 4.32 5.79 -10.94
CA GLU A 105 5.51 4.96 -10.69
C GLU A 105 5.10 3.51 -10.39
N ILE A 106 4.12 3.32 -9.53
CA ILE A 106 3.60 2.00 -9.19
C ILE A 106 2.99 1.33 -10.42
N VAL A 107 2.15 2.05 -11.16
CA VAL A 107 1.53 1.53 -12.40
C VAL A 107 2.59 1.16 -13.42
N ALA A 108 3.59 2.03 -13.65
CA ALA A 108 4.68 1.77 -14.58
C ALA A 108 5.47 0.51 -14.17
N SER A 109 5.83 0.38 -12.88
CA SER A 109 6.55 -0.78 -12.35
C SER A 109 5.74 -2.06 -12.51
N MET A 110 4.45 -2.08 -12.12
CA MET A 110 3.58 -3.25 -12.26
C MET A 110 3.46 -3.69 -13.73
N ILE A 111 3.27 -2.75 -14.64
CA ILE A 111 3.12 -3.05 -16.06
C ILE A 111 4.44 -3.54 -16.66
N ALA A 112 5.56 -2.88 -16.39
CA ALA A 112 6.87 -3.31 -16.87
C ALA A 112 7.20 -4.72 -16.39
N ASP A 113 7.10 -4.97 -15.09
CA ASP A 113 7.37 -6.29 -14.51
C ASP A 113 6.45 -7.37 -15.08
N SER A 114 5.21 -7.03 -15.40
CA SER A 114 4.26 -7.98 -15.99
C SER A 114 4.67 -8.47 -17.38
N TYR A 115 5.55 -7.76 -18.08
CA TYR A 115 6.10 -8.17 -19.37
C TYR A 115 7.50 -8.75 -19.25
N GLU A 116 8.30 -8.24 -18.33
CA GLU A 116 9.74 -8.53 -18.27
C GLU A 116 10.05 -9.68 -17.31
N HIS A 117 9.33 -9.79 -16.21
CA HIS A 117 9.70 -10.63 -15.07
C HIS A 117 8.67 -11.68 -14.68
N LEU A 118 7.36 -11.38 -14.77
CA LEU A 118 6.31 -12.32 -14.38
C LEU A 118 6.28 -13.55 -15.31
N ARG A 119 6.14 -14.72 -14.69
CA ARG A 119 5.96 -15.99 -15.37
C ARG A 119 4.55 -16.53 -15.15
N GLN A 120 4.16 -17.53 -15.90
CA GLN A 120 2.86 -18.16 -15.72
C GLN A 120 2.73 -18.71 -14.29
N GLY A 121 1.66 -18.31 -13.62
CA GLY A 121 1.36 -18.68 -12.24
C GLY A 121 1.87 -17.68 -11.19
N ASP A 122 2.63 -16.65 -11.56
CA ASP A 122 2.99 -15.58 -10.65
C ASP A 122 1.83 -14.60 -10.44
N GLU A 123 1.87 -13.86 -9.34
CA GLU A 123 0.82 -12.95 -8.91
C GLU A 123 1.37 -11.58 -8.54
N ILE A 124 0.51 -10.58 -8.57
CA ILE A 124 0.79 -9.23 -8.11
C ILE A 124 -0.05 -8.94 -6.87
N THR A 125 0.58 -8.40 -5.84
CA THR A 125 -0.10 -7.81 -4.68
C THR A 125 0.07 -6.30 -4.72
N LEU A 126 -1.04 -5.59 -4.81
CA LEU A 126 -1.12 -4.13 -4.75
C LEU A 126 -1.65 -3.69 -3.39
N VAL A 127 -0.88 -2.92 -2.66
CA VAL A 127 -1.28 -2.30 -1.40
C VAL A 127 -1.61 -0.83 -1.65
N ALA A 128 -2.80 -0.60 -2.13
CA ALA A 128 -3.39 0.71 -2.43
C ALA A 128 -4.91 0.60 -2.53
N GLY A 129 -5.61 1.72 -2.31
CA GLY A 129 -7.09 1.76 -2.32
C GLY A 129 -7.71 2.72 -3.33
N ASP A 130 -6.90 3.50 -4.06
CA ASP A 130 -7.38 4.54 -4.96
C ASP A 130 -7.91 3.94 -6.27
N LYS A 131 -8.97 4.56 -6.81
CA LYS A 131 -9.55 4.22 -8.13
C LYS A 131 -8.58 4.44 -9.30
N ASP A 132 -7.54 5.25 -9.12
CA ASP A 132 -6.56 5.55 -10.18
C ASP A 132 -5.76 4.30 -10.59
N TYR A 133 -5.75 3.25 -9.76
CA TYR A 133 -5.17 1.94 -10.08
C TYR A 133 -6.08 1.04 -10.95
N VAL A 134 -7.38 1.33 -11.05
CA VAL A 134 -8.36 0.50 -11.79
C VAL A 134 -7.94 0.21 -13.22
N PRO A 135 -7.47 1.18 -14.04
CA PRO A 135 -7.08 0.90 -15.43
C PRO A 135 -5.89 -0.07 -15.53
N ALA A 136 -4.93 0.01 -14.63
CA ALA A 136 -3.78 -0.89 -14.62
C ALA A 136 -4.18 -2.31 -14.20
N VAL A 137 -4.95 -2.43 -13.12
CA VAL A 137 -5.45 -3.72 -12.63
C VAL A 137 -6.32 -4.39 -13.69
N ALA A 138 -7.19 -3.65 -14.38
CA ALA A 138 -8.00 -4.18 -15.48
C ALA A 138 -7.14 -4.83 -16.57
N ARG A 139 -6.08 -4.17 -17.00
CA ARG A 139 -5.16 -4.70 -18.03
C ARG A 139 -4.43 -5.96 -17.59
N LEU A 140 -4.01 -6.02 -16.33
CA LEU A 140 -3.33 -7.18 -15.77
C LEU A 140 -4.28 -8.38 -15.66
N VAL A 141 -5.49 -8.17 -15.14
CA VAL A 141 -6.51 -9.23 -15.02
C VAL A 141 -6.95 -9.74 -16.39
N MET A 142 -7.12 -8.86 -17.39
CA MET A 142 -7.40 -9.27 -18.78
C MET A 142 -6.29 -10.16 -19.38
N ARG A 143 -5.05 -9.97 -18.94
CA ARG A 143 -3.92 -10.83 -19.30
C ARG A 143 -3.82 -12.11 -18.46
N ARG A 144 -4.82 -12.38 -17.62
CA ARG A 144 -4.87 -13.53 -16.69
C ARG A 144 -3.76 -13.52 -15.64
N ILE A 145 -3.28 -12.33 -15.27
CA ILE A 145 -2.35 -12.15 -14.15
C ILE A 145 -3.21 -11.91 -12.90
N PRO A 146 -3.14 -12.76 -11.88
CA PRO A 146 -3.85 -12.52 -10.63
C PRO A 146 -3.35 -11.25 -9.97
N VAL A 147 -4.26 -10.33 -9.63
CA VAL A 147 -3.96 -9.12 -8.87
C VAL A 147 -4.74 -9.17 -7.57
N HIS A 148 -4.03 -9.24 -6.46
CA HIS A 148 -4.59 -9.15 -5.12
C HIS A 148 -4.47 -7.72 -4.63
N VAL A 149 -5.57 -7.14 -4.16
CA VAL A 149 -5.59 -5.81 -3.57
C VAL A 149 -5.70 -5.95 -2.06
N VAL A 150 -4.77 -5.36 -1.35
CA VAL A 150 -4.67 -5.37 0.12
C VAL A 150 -4.79 -3.93 0.60
N PHE A 151 -5.89 -3.57 1.25
CA PHE A 151 -6.10 -2.20 1.71
C PHE A 151 -7.18 -2.11 2.79
N TRP A 152 -7.45 -0.91 3.26
CA TRP A 152 -8.51 -0.62 4.21
C TRP A 152 -9.89 -0.79 3.57
N ASP A 153 -10.94 -1.02 4.40
CA ASP A 153 -12.29 -1.33 3.93
C ASP A 153 -12.90 -0.29 2.99
N HIS A 154 -12.48 0.96 3.11
CA HIS A 154 -12.96 2.07 2.30
C HIS A 154 -12.23 2.23 0.95
N ALA A 155 -11.43 1.25 0.53
CA ALA A 155 -10.88 1.18 -0.83
C ALA A 155 -11.96 1.34 -1.89
N ALA A 156 -11.60 1.92 -3.04
CA ALA A 156 -12.52 2.14 -4.16
C ALA A 156 -13.26 0.85 -4.55
N GLN A 157 -14.59 0.93 -4.65
CA GLN A 157 -15.42 -0.25 -4.89
C GLN A 157 -15.12 -0.88 -6.27
N GLU A 158 -14.82 -0.04 -7.27
CA GLU A 158 -14.42 -0.53 -8.60
C GLU A 158 -13.15 -1.38 -8.53
N LEU A 159 -12.17 -0.97 -7.72
CA LEU A 159 -10.92 -1.71 -7.54
C LEU A 159 -11.18 -3.06 -6.84
N LYS A 160 -12.02 -3.06 -5.80
CA LYS A 160 -12.43 -4.29 -5.10
C LYS A 160 -13.18 -5.28 -5.98
N ASN A 161 -14.03 -4.79 -6.86
CA ASN A 161 -14.82 -5.63 -7.78
C ASN A 161 -13.97 -6.22 -8.90
N LEU A 162 -12.90 -5.56 -9.28
CA LEU A 162 -12.07 -5.92 -10.44
C LEU A 162 -10.93 -6.86 -10.08
N CYS A 163 -10.34 -6.71 -8.91
CA CYS A 163 -9.18 -7.50 -8.49
C CYS A 163 -9.54 -8.99 -8.31
N SER A 164 -8.55 -9.87 -8.40
CA SER A 164 -8.73 -11.30 -8.21
C SER A 164 -9.10 -11.67 -6.77
N LYS A 165 -8.61 -10.87 -5.81
CA LYS A 165 -8.90 -11.01 -4.38
C LYS A 165 -8.70 -9.66 -3.69
N PHE A 166 -9.64 -9.30 -2.83
CA PHE A 166 -9.48 -8.16 -1.90
C PHE A 166 -9.25 -8.68 -0.48
N VAL A 167 -8.27 -8.10 0.20
CA VAL A 167 -7.96 -8.40 1.61
C VAL A 167 -8.04 -7.10 2.42
N SER A 168 -8.96 -7.07 3.39
CA SER A 168 -9.11 -5.94 4.30
C SER A 168 -7.98 -5.89 5.32
N LEU A 169 -7.42 -4.71 5.55
CA LEU A 169 -6.45 -4.42 6.60
C LEU A 169 -7.11 -3.99 7.93
N ASN A 170 -8.40 -3.64 7.94
CA ASN A 170 -9.07 -3.12 9.12
C ASN A 170 -8.93 -4.02 10.37
N PRO A 171 -9.11 -5.37 10.28
CA PRO A 171 -8.91 -6.24 11.44
C PRO A 171 -7.47 -6.29 11.95
N TYR A 172 -6.51 -5.83 11.16
CA TYR A 172 -5.07 -5.97 11.40
C TYR A 172 -4.39 -4.65 11.73
N VAL A 173 -5.12 -3.55 11.92
CA VAL A 173 -4.54 -2.23 12.16
C VAL A 173 -3.60 -2.22 13.37
N ASN A 174 -3.92 -2.95 14.45
CA ASN A 174 -3.05 -3.09 15.62
C ASN A 174 -1.84 -4.01 15.37
N LEU A 175 -1.98 -5.02 14.52
CA LEU A 175 -0.88 -5.88 14.11
C LEU A 175 0.13 -5.11 13.27
N LEU A 176 -0.36 -4.31 12.31
CA LEU A 176 0.45 -3.57 11.35
C LEU A 176 1.03 -2.27 11.94
N GLY A 177 0.52 -1.84 13.09
CA GLY A 177 0.98 -0.63 13.76
C GLY A 177 1.96 -0.90 14.88
N ARG A 178 2.92 0.03 15.05
CA ARG A 178 3.66 0.20 16.30
C ARG A 178 3.03 1.39 17.01
N GLN A 179 2.69 1.21 18.28
CA GLN A 179 2.42 2.38 19.12
C GLN A 179 3.76 3.00 19.52
N ALA A 180 3.90 4.31 19.36
CA ALA A 180 5.03 5.01 19.96
C ALA A 180 4.93 4.76 21.48
N THR A 181 5.90 4.03 22.04
CA THR A 181 6.10 4.00 23.49
C THR A 181 6.30 5.44 23.94
N ALA A 182 5.45 5.89 24.87
CA ALA A 182 5.53 7.19 25.52
C ALA A 182 6.88 7.39 26.20
#